data_429d8b746d67973130a53939e5cb7c6f
#
_entry.id   429d8b746d67973130a53939e5cb7c6f
#
_cell.length_a   1.000
_cell.length_b   1.000
_cell.length_c   1.000
_cell.angle_alpha   90.00
_cell.angle_beta   90.00
_cell.angle_gamma   90.00
#
_symmetry.space_group_name_H-M   'P 1'
#
loop_
_entity.id
_entity.type
_entity.pdbx_description
1 polymer ?
#
loop_
_entity_poly.entity_id
_entity_poly.type
_entity_poly.pdbx_seq_one_letter_code
_entity_poly.pdbx_strand_id
1 'polypeptide(L)'
;MPADDDLRDVLAAVSYYVGRPRSARPTDVPPLYRPAPAGEAPYRAWTLRAVGTGARAAELRRLGRSLRQRAEEHGITLLIRGDQGWPTQTGINALPCLWVRGDPDVAALLGKAVTITGGISCTDDGRQVAAELAGPLAAEGLTIATGLSAGIDAAAAAAAFDTGVAPVLLSPAGLDQPAGRALRKLADRAVNRGTLISPFPPGRAPTNSRMAFRDALLGTLGAATVLVEVSATSRALRAAWAAHDAGWLVLAVPGSVTTGTWAGCHQLIADRTAQLVTSASTVLEAVRMAADRGNLSAAAAVAALDEPDSRRSIVRTRYPVAQQARQEGR
;
A
#
# COMPACT_ATOMS: atom_id res chain seq x y z
N MET A 1 27.73 -1.38 11.55
CA MET A 1 27.39 -0.10 10.90
C MET A 1 27.82 -0.01 9.43
N PRO A 2 29.11 -0.14 8.98
CA PRO A 2 29.40 -0.05 7.52
C PRO A 2 28.72 -1.10 6.66
N ALA A 3 28.50 -2.31 7.18
CA ALA A 3 27.85 -3.40 6.45
C ALA A 3 26.35 -3.16 6.21
N ASP A 4 25.69 -2.35 7.02
CA ASP A 4 24.26 -2.02 6.87
C ASP A 4 24.05 -0.98 5.76
N ASP A 5 24.91 0.03 5.70
CA ASP A 5 24.87 1.04 4.62
C ASP A 5 25.15 0.43 3.25
N ASP A 6 26.07 -0.53 3.16
CA ASP A 6 26.35 -1.24 1.91
C ASP A 6 25.13 -2.05 1.43
N LEU A 7 24.43 -2.73 2.33
CA LEU A 7 23.18 -3.42 2.02
C LEU A 7 22.08 -2.45 1.58
N ARG A 8 21.92 -1.32 2.28
CA ARG A 8 20.93 -0.29 1.92
C ARG A 8 21.21 0.29 0.55
N ASP A 9 22.46 0.59 0.22
CA ASP A 9 22.86 1.07 -1.10
C ASP A 9 22.52 0.06 -2.19
N VAL A 10 22.83 -1.21 -1.98
CA VAL A 10 22.51 -2.29 -2.93
C VAL A 10 21.00 -2.42 -3.12
N LEU A 11 20.22 -2.48 -2.06
CA LEU A 11 18.77 -2.65 -2.15
C LEU A 11 18.08 -1.42 -2.74
N ALA A 12 18.56 -0.21 -2.43
CA ALA A 12 18.11 1.01 -3.07
C ALA A 12 18.35 0.98 -4.59
N ALA A 13 19.54 0.55 -5.03
CA ALA A 13 19.84 0.39 -6.45
C ALA A 13 18.99 -0.69 -7.13
N VAL A 14 18.76 -1.81 -6.45
CA VAL A 14 17.92 -2.92 -6.97
C VAL A 14 16.47 -2.46 -7.14
N SER A 15 15.96 -1.59 -6.27
CA SER A 15 14.61 -1.04 -6.40
C SER A 15 14.39 -0.25 -7.72
N TYR A 16 15.46 0.25 -8.33
CA TYR A 16 15.41 0.92 -9.63
C TYR A 16 14.87 0.03 -10.75
N TYR A 17 14.99 -1.29 -10.61
CA TYR A 17 14.55 -2.29 -11.58
C TYR A 17 13.16 -2.88 -11.27
N VAL A 18 12.55 -2.53 -10.16
CA VAL A 18 11.18 -2.94 -9.81
C VAL A 18 10.21 -2.44 -10.89
N GLY A 19 9.26 -3.28 -11.27
CA GLY A 19 8.26 -2.98 -12.29
C GLY A 19 8.78 -2.93 -13.75
N ARG A 20 10.05 -3.29 -13.99
CA ARG A 20 10.57 -3.44 -15.37
C ARG A 20 10.32 -4.85 -15.90
N PRO A 21 10.09 -5.03 -17.22
CA PRO A 21 10.07 -6.35 -17.85
C PRO A 21 11.37 -7.10 -17.58
N ARG A 22 11.32 -8.44 -17.51
CA ARG A 22 12.54 -9.27 -17.29
C ARG A 22 13.62 -9.00 -18.33
N SER A 23 13.25 -8.78 -19.59
CA SER A 23 14.16 -8.45 -20.69
C SER A 23 14.91 -7.11 -20.52
N ALA A 24 14.38 -6.21 -19.71
CA ALA A 24 14.99 -4.90 -19.45
C ALA A 24 15.81 -4.86 -18.15
N ARG A 25 16.03 -6.01 -17.50
CA ARG A 25 16.83 -6.14 -16.28
C ARG A 25 18.23 -6.65 -16.65
N PRO A 26 19.29 -6.04 -16.12
CA PRO A 26 20.62 -6.64 -16.22
C PRO A 26 20.61 -8.07 -15.65
N THR A 27 21.34 -8.98 -16.28
CA THR A 27 21.44 -10.38 -15.87
C THR A 27 21.99 -10.54 -14.45
N ASP A 28 22.77 -9.55 -14.01
CA ASP A 28 23.52 -9.58 -12.74
C ASP A 28 22.73 -8.97 -11.56
N VAL A 29 21.51 -8.46 -11.80
CA VAL A 29 20.64 -8.03 -10.69
C VAL A 29 19.94 -9.26 -10.13
N PRO A 30 20.02 -9.49 -8.81
CA PRO A 30 19.38 -10.63 -8.18
C PRO A 30 17.90 -10.69 -8.59
N PRO A 31 17.36 -11.87 -8.92
CA PRO A 31 15.97 -11.99 -9.27
C PRO A 31 15.09 -11.59 -8.08
N LEU A 32 14.43 -10.44 -8.20
CA LEU A 32 13.64 -9.78 -7.15
C LEU A 32 12.45 -10.62 -6.63
N TYR A 33 12.16 -11.73 -7.30
CA TYR A 33 10.99 -12.57 -7.06
C TYR A 33 11.34 -14.03 -6.73
N ARG A 34 12.60 -14.35 -6.48
CA ARG A 34 12.91 -15.64 -5.87
C ARG A 34 12.60 -15.54 -4.38
N PRO A 35 12.00 -16.58 -3.78
CA PRO A 35 11.86 -16.63 -2.34
C PRO A 35 13.25 -16.40 -1.72
N ALA A 36 13.39 -15.31 -0.99
CA ALA A 36 14.61 -15.08 -0.23
C ALA A 36 14.69 -16.15 0.86
N PRO A 37 15.91 -16.58 1.25
CA PRO A 37 16.07 -17.47 2.39
C PRO A 37 15.32 -16.95 3.60
N ALA A 38 14.70 -17.84 4.38
CA ALA A 38 14.03 -17.47 5.61
C ALA A 38 15.05 -16.85 6.60
N GLY A 39 14.63 -15.77 7.25
CA GLY A 39 15.43 -15.05 8.24
C GLY A 39 16.20 -13.85 7.68
N GLU A 40 16.55 -12.91 8.57
CA GLU A 40 17.21 -11.66 8.22
C GLU A 40 18.69 -11.86 7.81
N ALA A 41 19.47 -12.57 8.60
CA ALA A 41 20.89 -12.78 8.34
C ALA A 41 21.17 -13.53 7.03
N PRO A 42 20.46 -14.62 6.69
CA PRO A 42 20.58 -15.27 5.39
C PRO A 42 20.21 -14.35 4.21
N TYR A 43 19.17 -13.51 4.36
CA TYR A 43 18.76 -12.58 3.30
C TYR A 43 19.83 -11.54 3.00
N ARG A 44 20.43 -10.93 4.04
CA ARG A 44 21.53 -9.95 3.90
C ARG A 44 22.74 -10.56 3.20
N ALA A 45 23.20 -11.71 3.68
CA ALA A 45 24.33 -12.42 3.12
C ALA A 45 24.08 -12.89 1.68
N TRP A 46 22.86 -13.31 1.38
CA TRP A 46 22.47 -13.71 0.02
C TRP A 46 22.48 -12.53 -0.95
N THR A 47 21.90 -11.38 -0.55
CA THR A 47 21.85 -10.17 -1.38
C THR A 47 23.25 -9.66 -1.72
N LEU A 48 24.11 -9.51 -0.72
CA LEU A 48 25.47 -9.00 -0.91
C LEU A 48 26.34 -9.96 -1.75
N ARG A 49 26.19 -11.28 -1.57
CA ARG A 49 26.85 -12.29 -2.41
C ARG A 49 26.38 -12.23 -3.86
N ALA A 50 25.09 -12.09 -4.09
CA ALA A 50 24.52 -12.04 -5.43
C ALA A 50 24.97 -10.81 -6.22
N VAL A 51 25.28 -9.70 -5.55
CA VAL A 51 25.82 -8.48 -6.17
C VAL A 51 27.33 -8.56 -6.39
N GLY A 52 28.05 -9.28 -5.52
CA GLY A 52 29.51 -9.46 -5.64
C GLY A 52 30.33 -8.18 -5.35
N THR A 53 31.59 -8.16 -5.83
CA THR A 53 32.58 -7.12 -5.49
C THR A 53 33.19 -6.38 -6.69
N GLY A 54 32.89 -6.76 -7.92
CA GLY A 54 33.48 -6.17 -9.13
C GLY A 54 32.97 -4.75 -9.46
N ALA A 55 33.40 -4.23 -10.60
CA ALA A 55 33.04 -2.88 -11.09
C ALA A 55 31.53 -2.64 -11.13
N ARG A 56 30.74 -3.65 -11.50
CA ARG A 56 29.28 -3.61 -11.51
C ARG A 56 28.69 -3.41 -10.12
N ALA A 57 29.24 -4.10 -9.12
CA ALA A 57 28.83 -3.93 -7.74
C ALA A 57 29.12 -2.51 -7.22
N ALA A 58 30.28 -1.95 -7.60
CA ALA A 58 30.63 -0.58 -7.26
C ALA A 58 29.68 0.44 -7.91
N GLU A 59 29.24 0.20 -9.15
CA GLU A 59 28.26 1.04 -9.86
C GLU A 59 26.90 0.99 -9.15
N LEU A 60 26.40 -0.20 -8.78
CA LEU A 60 25.15 -0.35 -8.03
C LEU A 60 25.20 0.38 -6.69
N ARG A 61 26.32 0.26 -5.95
CA ARG A 61 26.48 1.00 -4.69
C ARG A 61 26.48 2.51 -4.89
N ARG A 62 27.14 3.03 -5.94
CA ARG A 62 27.08 4.46 -6.25
C ARG A 62 25.67 4.92 -6.58
N LEU A 63 24.93 4.15 -7.40
CA LEU A 63 23.54 4.43 -7.71
C LEU A 63 22.70 4.44 -6.43
N GLY A 64 22.86 3.45 -5.57
CA GLY A 64 22.11 3.34 -4.31
C GLY A 64 22.35 4.53 -3.38
N ARG A 65 23.61 4.94 -3.20
CA ARG A 65 23.94 6.15 -2.42
C ARG A 65 23.28 7.39 -2.98
N SER A 66 23.34 7.59 -4.29
CA SER A 66 22.69 8.73 -4.95
C SER A 66 21.17 8.73 -4.74
N LEU A 67 20.52 7.56 -4.79
CA LEU A 67 19.09 7.42 -4.54
C LEU A 67 18.73 7.71 -3.06
N ARG A 68 19.54 7.22 -2.12
CA ARG A 68 19.35 7.49 -0.69
C ARG A 68 19.53 8.97 -0.36
N GLN A 69 20.60 9.58 -0.86
CA GLN A 69 20.82 11.01 -0.68
C GLN A 69 19.64 11.84 -1.20
N ARG A 70 19.16 11.53 -2.41
CA ARG A 70 17.97 12.18 -2.95
C ARG A 70 16.72 11.94 -2.10
N ALA A 71 16.57 10.77 -1.52
CA ALA A 71 15.46 10.48 -0.62
C ALA A 71 15.53 11.34 0.63
N GLU A 72 16.69 11.47 1.26
CA GLU A 72 16.92 12.32 2.43
C GLU A 72 16.58 13.78 2.17
N GLU A 73 16.99 14.32 1.02
CA GLU A 73 16.67 15.69 0.57
C GLU A 73 15.16 15.96 0.47
N HIS A 74 14.33 14.89 0.31
CA HIS A 74 12.89 14.99 0.17
C HIS A 74 12.12 14.44 1.39
N GLY A 75 12.79 14.14 2.49
CA GLY A 75 12.18 13.59 3.69
C GLY A 75 11.58 12.19 3.46
N ILE A 76 12.22 11.39 2.60
CA ILE A 76 11.83 10.03 2.27
C ILE A 76 12.75 9.06 3.01
N THR A 77 12.17 8.13 3.77
CA THR A 77 12.87 7.06 4.47
C THR A 77 12.95 5.82 3.62
N LEU A 78 14.11 5.16 3.59
CA LEU A 78 14.29 3.84 3.02
C LEU A 78 14.12 2.78 4.11
N LEU A 79 13.11 1.92 3.99
CA LEU A 79 12.96 0.72 4.81
C LEU A 79 13.48 -0.50 4.06
N ILE A 80 14.21 -1.35 4.76
CA ILE A 80 14.64 -2.67 4.30
C ILE A 80 14.16 -3.75 5.26
N ARG A 81 14.17 -5.01 4.84
CA ARG A 81 13.80 -6.13 5.70
C ARG A 81 14.71 -6.17 6.94
N GLY A 82 14.09 -6.24 8.13
CA GLY A 82 14.76 -6.19 9.43
C GLY A 82 14.72 -4.82 10.10
N ASP A 83 14.32 -3.76 9.41
CA ASP A 83 14.07 -2.48 10.07
C ASP A 83 12.81 -2.56 10.92
N GLN A 84 12.80 -1.83 12.03
CA GLN A 84 11.58 -1.55 12.77
C GLN A 84 10.62 -0.80 11.83
N GLY A 85 9.40 -1.28 11.69
CA GLY A 85 8.43 -0.74 10.73
C GLY A 85 8.40 -1.46 9.37
N TRP A 86 9.30 -2.44 9.10
CA TRP A 86 9.17 -3.28 7.91
C TRP A 86 7.98 -4.23 8.04
N PRO A 87 6.99 -4.18 7.12
CA PRO A 87 5.81 -5.03 7.20
C PRO A 87 6.13 -6.49 6.83
N THR A 88 5.81 -7.42 7.73
CA THR A 88 6.10 -8.85 7.56
C THR A 88 4.92 -9.65 7.03
N GLN A 89 3.70 -9.16 7.20
CA GLN A 89 2.45 -9.87 6.88
C GLN A 89 1.87 -9.52 5.51
N THR A 90 2.59 -8.80 4.67
CA THR A 90 2.08 -8.28 3.39
C THR A 90 2.90 -8.77 2.20
N GLY A 91 2.37 -8.59 0.99
CA GLY A 91 3.11 -8.83 -0.26
C GLY A 91 4.37 -7.96 -0.43
N ILE A 92 4.55 -6.95 0.41
CA ILE A 92 5.75 -6.11 0.45
C ILE A 92 7.02 -6.93 0.75
N ASN A 93 6.91 -8.05 1.46
CA ASN A 93 8.06 -8.92 1.75
C ASN A 93 8.84 -9.39 0.52
N ALA A 94 8.23 -9.38 -0.66
CA ALA A 94 8.91 -9.70 -1.91
C ALA A 94 9.74 -8.53 -2.48
N LEU A 95 9.61 -7.32 -1.92
CA LEU A 95 10.35 -6.14 -2.37
C LEU A 95 11.77 -6.12 -1.81
N PRO A 96 12.73 -5.52 -2.55
CA PRO A 96 14.08 -5.28 -2.05
C PRO A 96 14.08 -4.26 -0.91
N CYS A 97 13.26 -3.23 -1.03
CA CYS A 97 13.09 -2.16 -0.06
C CYS A 97 11.76 -1.44 -0.30
N LEU A 98 11.39 -0.58 0.63
CA LEU A 98 10.22 0.29 0.55
C LEU A 98 10.65 1.73 0.81
N TRP A 99 10.20 2.63 -0.03
CA TRP A 99 10.37 4.08 0.16
C TRP A 99 9.14 4.61 0.87
N VAL A 100 9.35 5.38 1.94
CA VAL A 100 8.28 5.86 2.83
C VAL A 100 8.40 7.35 3.04
N ARG A 101 7.28 8.05 2.99
CA ARG A 101 7.19 9.46 3.38
C ARG A 101 5.99 9.65 4.29
N GLY A 102 6.22 10.06 5.51
CA GLY A 102 5.24 10.10 6.60
C GLY A 102 5.67 9.19 7.74
N ASP A 103 4.74 8.46 8.35
CA ASP A 103 5.05 7.54 9.45
C ASP A 103 5.85 6.32 8.94
N PRO A 104 7.06 6.07 9.43
CA PRO A 104 7.87 4.94 9.02
C PRO A 104 7.43 3.60 9.63
N ASP A 105 6.53 3.58 10.62
CA ASP A 105 6.00 2.33 11.18
C ASP A 105 4.91 1.72 10.27
N VAL A 106 5.35 1.37 9.06
CA VAL A 106 4.47 0.76 8.05
C VAL A 106 3.95 -0.60 8.49
N ALA A 107 4.71 -1.33 9.30
CA ALA A 107 4.29 -2.62 9.85
C ALA A 107 3.04 -2.47 10.73
N ALA A 108 3.02 -1.52 11.65
CA ALA A 108 1.87 -1.26 12.49
C ALA A 108 0.65 -0.76 11.68
N LEU A 109 0.89 0.08 10.66
CA LEU A 109 -0.19 0.59 9.81
C LEU A 109 -0.80 -0.53 8.96
N LEU A 110 0.01 -1.34 8.27
CA LEU A 110 -0.47 -2.40 7.39
C LEU A 110 -0.94 -3.64 8.14
N GLY A 111 -0.48 -3.85 9.37
CA GLY A 111 -0.95 -4.95 10.24
C GLY A 111 -2.44 -4.89 10.53
N LYS A 112 -3.05 -3.70 10.47
CA LYS A 112 -4.49 -3.48 10.68
C LYS A 112 -5.17 -2.81 9.48
N ALA A 113 -4.65 -3.03 8.27
CA ALA A 113 -5.17 -2.37 7.08
C ALA A 113 -6.27 -3.19 6.38
N VAL A 114 -7.20 -2.45 5.78
CA VAL A 114 -8.09 -2.94 4.72
C VAL A 114 -7.81 -2.11 3.47
N THR A 115 -7.58 -2.80 2.37
CA THR A 115 -7.39 -2.15 1.07
C THR A 115 -8.74 -1.83 0.45
N ILE A 116 -8.96 -0.57 0.04
CA ILE A 116 -10.12 -0.16 -0.76
C ILE A 116 -9.60 0.43 -2.06
N THR A 117 -10.03 -0.11 -3.19
CA THR A 117 -9.62 0.36 -4.52
C THR A 117 -10.72 0.15 -5.56
N GLY A 118 -10.58 0.77 -6.72
CA GLY A 118 -11.58 0.64 -7.76
C GLY A 118 -11.33 1.47 -9.01
N GLY A 119 -12.39 1.89 -9.67
CA GLY A 119 -12.33 2.67 -10.89
C GLY A 119 -11.73 4.06 -10.70
N ILE A 120 -10.80 4.44 -11.60
CA ILE A 120 -10.30 5.82 -11.67
C ILE A 120 -11.40 6.75 -12.20
N SER A 121 -12.10 6.29 -13.25
CA SER A 121 -13.29 6.95 -13.80
C SER A 121 -14.51 6.29 -13.19
N CYS A 122 -14.89 6.74 -12.00
CA CYS A 122 -16.06 6.25 -11.26
C CYS A 122 -17.18 7.29 -11.25
N THR A 123 -18.38 6.83 -10.97
CA THR A 123 -19.56 7.68 -10.75
C THR A 123 -19.50 8.38 -9.38
N ASP A 124 -20.40 9.33 -9.15
CA ASP A 124 -20.57 9.93 -7.81
C ASP A 124 -21.07 8.89 -6.80
N ASP A 125 -21.92 7.97 -7.23
CA ASP A 125 -22.37 6.83 -6.42
C ASP A 125 -21.19 5.95 -5.98
N GLY A 126 -20.30 5.58 -6.91
CA GLY A 126 -19.09 4.82 -6.56
C GLY A 126 -18.17 5.55 -5.58
N ARG A 127 -18.01 6.88 -5.72
CA ARG A 127 -17.25 7.70 -4.76
C ARG A 127 -17.92 7.71 -3.38
N GLN A 128 -19.23 7.84 -3.34
CA GLN A 128 -20.01 7.82 -2.09
C GLN A 128 -19.87 6.45 -1.41
N VAL A 129 -20.06 5.35 -2.14
CA VAL A 129 -19.89 3.98 -1.61
C VAL A 129 -18.48 3.77 -1.05
N ALA A 130 -17.42 4.22 -1.75
CA ALA A 130 -16.07 4.13 -1.26
C ALA A 130 -15.87 4.91 0.06
N ALA A 131 -16.46 6.08 0.19
CA ALA A 131 -16.40 6.89 1.40
C ALA A 131 -17.19 6.26 2.57
N GLU A 132 -18.40 5.73 2.30
CA GLU A 132 -19.24 5.04 3.27
C GLU A 132 -18.63 3.72 3.79
N LEU A 133 -17.75 3.11 3.03
CA LEU A 133 -16.94 1.99 3.49
C LEU A 133 -15.71 2.46 4.27
N ALA A 134 -14.94 3.38 3.71
CA ALA A 134 -13.64 3.78 4.27
C ALA A 134 -13.78 4.53 5.60
N GLY A 135 -14.74 5.47 5.70
CA GLY A 135 -14.94 6.27 6.90
C GLY A 135 -15.24 5.42 8.14
N PRO A 136 -16.30 4.62 8.14
CA PRO A 136 -16.62 3.76 9.28
C PRO A 136 -15.52 2.75 9.62
N LEU A 137 -14.88 2.10 8.62
CA LEU A 137 -13.77 1.19 8.87
C LEU A 137 -12.59 1.91 9.55
N ALA A 138 -12.28 3.13 9.12
CA ALA A 138 -11.25 3.95 9.75
C ALA A 138 -11.66 4.36 11.18
N ALA A 139 -12.93 4.72 11.40
CA ALA A 139 -13.45 5.07 12.73
C ALA A 139 -13.34 3.91 13.72
N GLU A 140 -13.46 2.66 13.26
CA GLU A 140 -13.20 1.44 14.05
C GLU A 140 -11.72 1.22 14.35
N GLY A 141 -10.81 2.01 13.79
CA GLY A 141 -9.36 1.94 14.04
C GLY A 141 -8.59 1.17 12.98
N LEU A 142 -9.21 0.72 11.90
CA LEU A 142 -8.51 0.12 10.77
C LEU A 142 -7.79 1.20 9.95
N THR A 143 -6.64 0.84 9.42
CA THR A 143 -5.94 1.66 8.43
C THR A 143 -6.54 1.42 7.05
N ILE A 144 -6.92 2.48 6.34
CA ILE A 144 -7.31 2.36 4.94
C ILE A 144 -6.04 2.41 4.07
N ALA A 145 -5.75 1.29 3.41
CA ALA A 145 -4.72 1.22 2.37
C ALA A 145 -5.37 1.46 1.01
N THR A 146 -4.80 2.34 0.20
CA THR A 146 -5.35 2.63 -1.12
C THR A 146 -4.27 3.13 -2.08
N GLY A 147 -4.59 3.30 -3.35
CA GLY A 147 -3.66 3.86 -4.33
C GLY A 147 -3.62 5.38 -4.30
N LEU A 148 -2.48 5.97 -4.65
CA LEU A 148 -2.42 7.39 -4.96
C LEU A 148 -2.95 7.60 -6.39
N SER A 149 -4.26 7.52 -6.56
CA SER A 149 -4.97 7.74 -7.84
C SER A 149 -6.33 8.40 -7.65
N ALA A 150 -6.91 8.89 -8.73
CA ALA A 150 -8.23 9.51 -8.72
C ALA A 150 -9.34 8.46 -8.56
N GLY A 151 -10.57 8.91 -8.43
CA GLY A 151 -11.75 8.07 -8.36
C GLY A 151 -11.93 7.43 -6.98
N ILE A 152 -12.13 6.12 -6.95
CA ILE A 152 -12.39 5.35 -5.74
C ILE A 152 -11.27 5.50 -4.71
N ASP A 153 -10.00 5.40 -5.14
CA ASP A 153 -8.84 5.53 -4.26
C ASP A 153 -8.83 6.87 -3.53
N ALA A 154 -9.05 7.96 -4.27
CA ALA A 154 -9.09 9.31 -3.67
C ALA A 154 -10.27 9.49 -2.71
N ALA A 155 -11.44 8.93 -3.02
CA ALA A 155 -12.63 9.02 -2.17
C ALA A 155 -12.41 8.24 -0.86
N ALA A 156 -11.89 7.02 -0.93
CA ALA A 156 -11.56 6.22 0.24
C ALA A 156 -10.52 6.90 1.15
N ALA A 157 -9.44 7.44 0.55
CA ALA A 157 -8.42 8.16 1.31
C ALA A 157 -8.98 9.43 1.98
N ALA A 158 -9.81 10.21 1.28
CA ALA A 158 -10.42 11.42 1.82
C ALA A 158 -11.30 11.10 3.04
N ALA A 159 -12.16 10.08 2.93
CA ALA A 159 -13.04 9.66 4.01
C ALA A 159 -12.25 9.16 5.24
N ALA A 160 -11.17 8.40 5.05
CA ALA A 160 -10.29 8.00 6.15
C ALA A 160 -9.64 9.22 6.85
N PHE A 161 -9.14 10.17 6.10
CA PHE A 161 -8.60 11.41 6.68
C PHE A 161 -9.64 12.21 7.49
N ASP A 162 -10.92 12.18 7.08
CA ASP A 162 -11.98 12.96 7.74
C ASP A 162 -12.35 12.36 9.11
N THR A 163 -12.06 11.08 9.36
CA THR A 163 -12.16 10.46 10.69
C THR A 163 -10.96 10.77 11.61
N GLY A 164 -9.91 11.39 11.08
CA GLY A 164 -8.66 11.63 11.80
C GLY A 164 -7.67 10.46 11.76
N VAL A 165 -8.03 9.34 11.13
CA VAL A 165 -7.13 8.19 10.94
C VAL A 165 -6.26 8.38 9.69
N ALA A 166 -4.97 8.12 9.83
CA ALA A 166 -4.00 8.23 8.75
C ALA A 166 -4.11 7.06 7.75
N PRO A 167 -4.49 7.28 6.49
CA PRO A 167 -4.44 6.23 5.48
C PRO A 167 -3.01 5.99 4.98
N VAL A 168 -2.78 4.80 4.40
CA VAL A 168 -1.57 4.47 3.64
C VAL A 168 -1.87 4.53 2.15
N LEU A 169 -1.13 5.36 1.43
CA LEU A 169 -1.30 5.55 -0.01
C LEU A 169 -0.09 4.98 -0.77
N LEU A 170 -0.35 4.03 -1.67
CA LEU A 170 0.66 3.40 -2.51
C LEU A 170 0.85 4.18 -3.82
N SER A 171 2.05 4.74 -4.02
CA SER A 171 2.40 5.51 -5.21
C SER A 171 2.93 4.62 -6.36
N PRO A 172 2.58 4.91 -7.63
CA PRO A 172 3.18 4.28 -8.80
C PRO A 172 4.50 4.94 -9.24
N ALA A 173 5.01 5.91 -8.48
CA ALA A 173 6.17 6.73 -8.79
C ALA A 173 7.07 6.88 -7.56
N GLY A 174 8.28 7.40 -7.74
CA GLY A 174 9.12 7.86 -6.63
C GLY A 174 8.42 8.96 -5.84
N LEU A 175 8.60 8.98 -4.53
CA LEU A 175 7.87 9.88 -3.63
C LEU A 175 8.35 11.34 -3.67
N ASP A 176 9.43 11.62 -4.38
CA ASP A 176 9.91 12.96 -4.74
C ASP A 176 9.25 13.52 -6.00
N GLN A 177 8.49 12.68 -6.74
CA GLN A 177 7.81 13.12 -7.94
C GLN A 177 6.51 13.86 -7.56
N PRO A 178 6.22 14.99 -8.21
CA PRO A 178 4.98 15.70 -7.95
C PRO A 178 3.79 14.83 -8.38
N ALA A 179 2.80 14.72 -7.52
CA ALA A 179 1.51 14.17 -7.91
C ALA A 179 0.87 15.05 -8.99
N GLY A 180 0.15 14.43 -9.93
CA GLY A 180 -0.62 15.18 -10.91
C GLY A 180 -1.53 16.22 -10.23
N ARG A 181 -1.88 17.30 -10.94
CA ARG A 181 -2.61 18.45 -10.37
C ARG A 181 -3.85 18.02 -9.57
N ALA A 182 -4.60 17.03 -10.07
CA ALA A 182 -5.81 16.52 -9.42
C ALA A 182 -5.54 15.80 -8.08
N LEU A 183 -4.34 15.24 -7.91
CA LEU A 183 -3.97 14.46 -6.73
C LEU A 183 -3.05 15.22 -5.76
N ARG A 184 -2.64 16.45 -6.12
CA ARG A 184 -1.69 17.23 -5.31
C ARG A 184 -2.17 17.44 -3.89
N LYS A 185 -3.42 17.91 -3.71
CA LYS A 185 -4.00 18.12 -2.38
C LYS A 185 -4.06 16.84 -1.54
N LEU A 186 -4.36 15.70 -2.18
CA LEU A 186 -4.39 14.41 -1.52
C LEU A 186 -2.99 13.96 -1.11
N ALA A 187 -2.00 14.12 -2.01
CA ALA A 187 -0.61 13.79 -1.73
C ALA A 187 -0.03 14.66 -0.61
N ASP A 188 -0.28 15.98 -0.63
CA ASP A 188 0.15 16.91 0.42
C ASP A 188 -0.49 16.55 1.77
N ARG A 189 -1.78 16.19 1.77
CA ARG A 189 -2.47 15.74 2.98
C ARG A 189 -1.87 14.42 3.51
N ALA A 190 -1.51 13.49 2.61
CA ALA A 190 -0.90 12.24 2.98
C ALA A 190 0.52 12.40 3.55
N VAL A 191 1.31 13.33 3.03
CA VAL A 191 2.64 13.66 3.59
C VAL A 191 2.54 14.21 5.01
N ASN A 192 1.52 15.03 5.28
CA ASN A 192 1.40 15.73 6.57
C ASN A 192 0.63 14.93 7.64
N ARG A 193 -0.29 14.06 7.24
CA ARG A 193 -1.26 13.40 8.14
C ARG A 193 -1.50 11.92 7.82
N GLY A 194 -0.71 11.33 6.92
CA GLY A 194 -0.81 9.95 6.48
C GLY A 194 0.55 9.36 6.21
N THR A 195 0.58 8.33 5.37
CA THR A 195 1.82 7.71 4.92
C THR A 195 1.76 7.40 3.44
N LEU A 196 2.72 7.93 2.70
CA LEU A 196 2.97 7.53 1.32
C LEU A 196 4.03 6.43 1.28
N ILE A 197 3.74 5.36 0.56
CA ILE A 197 4.71 4.29 0.32
C ILE A 197 4.92 4.08 -1.18
N SER A 198 6.10 3.64 -1.56
CA SER A 198 6.42 3.30 -2.96
C SER A 198 7.46 2.20 -3.04
N PRO A 199 7.29 1.22 -3.93
CA PRO A 199 8.35 0.27 -4.29
C PRO A 199 9.40 0.88 -5.23
N PHE A 200 9.18 2.12 -5.71
CA PHE A 200 10.01 2.78 -6.72
C PHE A 200 10.86 3.86 -6.09
N PRO A 201 12.16 3.93 -6.44
CA PRO A 201 13.07 4.90 -5.85
C PRO A 201 12.76 6.33 -6.31
N PRO A 202 13.29 7.34 -5.60
CA PRO A 202 13.25 8.73 -6.03
C PRO A 202 13.70 8.93 -7.49
N GLY A 203 13.15 9.91 -8.17
CA GLY A 203 13.40 10.20 -9.57
C GLY A 203 12.61 9.35 -10.57
N ARG A 204 11.77 8.42 -10.12
CA ARG A 204 11.02 7.54 -11.02
C ARG A 204 9.62 8.08 -11.31
N ALA A 205 9.39 8.50 -12.56
CA ALA A 205 8.05 8.89 -13.03
C ALA A 205 7.12 7.67 -13.13
N PRO A 206 5.78 7.85 -13.05
CA PRO A 206 4.84 6.76 -13.26
C PRO A 206 4.90 6.28 -14.73
N THR A 207 4.78 4.97 -14.94
CA THR A 207 4.64 4.33 -16.24
C THR A 207 3.56 3.26 -16.18
N ASN A 208 3.03 2.82 -17.32
CA ASN A 208 2.00 1.77 -17.35
C ASN A 208 2.45 0.50 -16.61
N SER A 209 3.71 0.08 -16.76
CA SER A 209 4.25 -1.09 -16.06
C SER A 209 4.37 -0.88 -14.55
N ARG A 210 4.77 0.32 -14.09
CA ARG A 210 4.82 0.65 -12.67
C ARG A 210 3.43 0.78 -12.06
N MET A 211 2.49 1.36 -12.81
CA MET A 211 1.10 1.39 -12.39
C MET A 211 0.52 -0.02 -12.26
N ALA A 212 0.75 -0.90 -13.24
CA ALA A 212 0.31 -2.29 -13.17
C ALA A 212 0.94 -3.07 -12.01
N PHE A 213 2.23 -2.85 -11.73
CA PHE A 213 2.92 -3.44 -10.58
C PHE A 213 2.34 -2.94 -9.26
N ARG A 214 2.13 -1.63 -9.13
CA ARG A 214 1.50 -1.01 -7.97
C ARG A 214 0.10 -1.54 -7.73
N ASP A 215 -0.72 -1.67 -8.78
CA ASP A 215 -2.08 -2.18 -8.68
C ASP A 215 -2.10 -3.63 -8.14
N ALA A 216 -1.19 -4.49 -8.60
CA ALA A 216 -1.06 -5.84 -8.07
C ALA A 216 -0.58 -5.83 -6.60
N LEU A 217 0.42 -5.02 -6.27
CA LEU A 217 0.94 -4.91 -4.89
C LEU A 217 -0.13 -4.41 -3.93
N LEU A 218 -0.99 -3.47 -4.38
CA LEU A 218 -2.07 -2.90 -3.57
C LEU A 218 -3.02 -3.99 -3.05
N GLY A 219 -3.29 -5.03 -3.84
CA GLY A 219 -4.12 -6.16 -3.44
C GLY A 219 -3.57 -6.99 -2.28
N THR A 220 -2.31 -6.79 -1.92
CA THR A 220 -1.63 -7.59 -0.89
C THR A 220 -1.21 -6.77 0.34
N LEU A 221 -1.76 -5.57 0.52
CA LEU A 221 -1.37 -4.68 1.61
C LEU A 221 -2.18 -4.87 2.90
N GLY A 222 -3.45 -5.22 2.78
CA GLY A 222 -4.38 -5.28 3.91
C GLY A 222 -4.92 -6.68 4.20
N ALA A 223 -5.67 -6.82 5.27
CA ALA A 223 -6.38 -8.05 5.65
C ALA A 223 -7.43 -8.48 4.62
N ALA A 224 -7.98 -7.51 3.90
CA ALA A 224 -8.91 -7.71 2.80
C ALA A 224 -8.69 -6.67 1.72
N THR A 225 -9.05 -7.01 0.48
CA THR A 225 -9.09 -6.09 -0.66
C THR A 225 -10.51 -5.93 -1.14
N VAL A 226 -11.05 -4.72 -0.97
CA VAL A 226 -12.42 -4.34 -1.35
C VAL A 226 -12.41 -3.61 -2.68
N LEU A 227 -13.12 -4.15 -3.67
CA LEU A 227 -13.28 -3.57 -5.00
C LEU A 227 -14.59 -2.79 -5.08
N VAL A 228 -14.52 -1.52 -5.50
CA VAL A 228 -15.68 -0.64 -5.67
C VAL A 228 -15.70 -0.11 -7.09
N GLU A 229 -16.83 -0.27 -7.77
CA GLU A 229 -17.07 0.23 -9.15
C GLU A 229 -15.93 -0.08 -10.12
N VAL A 230 -15.68 -1.37 -10.33
CA VAL A 230 -14.65 -1.87 -11.24
C VAL A 230 -15.27 -2.39 -12.51
N SER A 231 -14.90 -1.83 -13.67
CA SER A 231 -15.32 -2.36 -14.97
C SER A 231 -14.56 -3.64 -15.33
N ALA A 232 -15.09 -4.44 -16.26
CA ALA A 232 -14.48 -5.71 -16.70
C ALA A 232 -13.06 -5.57 -17.29
N THR A 233 -12.69 -4.37 -17.74
CA THR A 233 -11.36 -4.07 -18.32
C THR A 233 -10.49 -3.20 -17.43
N SER A 234 -10.93 -2.94 -16.21
CA SER A 234 -10.22 -2.07 -15.27
C SER A 234 -8.90 -2.68 -14.82
N ARG A 235 -7.87 -1.83 -14.67
CA ARG A 235 -6.60 -2.25 -14.07
C ARG A 235 -6.73 -2.60 -12.59
N ALA A 236 -7.74 -2.08 -11.89
CA ALA A 236 -7.99 -2.39 -10.48
C ALA A 236 -8.23 -3.89 -10.24
N LEU A 237 -8.70 -4.64 -11.27
CA LEU A 237 -8.80 -6.10 -11.21
C LEU A 237 -7.46 -6.79 -10.87
N ARG A 238 -6.32 -6.16 -11.16
CA ARG A 238 -5.00 -6.69 -10.79
C ARG A 238 -4.82 -6.81 -9.27
N ALA A 239 -5.43 -5.92 -8.51
CA ALA A 239 -5.43 -6.01 -7.05
C ALA A 239 -6.24 -7.24 -6.59
N ALA A 240 -7.41 -7.46 -7.20
CA ALA A 240 -8.23 -8.63 -6.88
C ALA A 240 -7.51 -9.95 -7.19
N TRP A 241 -6.94 -10.06 -8.40
CA TRP A 241 -6.21 -11.28 -8.80
C TRP A 241 -4.98 -11.53 -7.93
N ALA A 242 -4.19 -10.47 -7.62
CA ALA A 242 -3.01 -10.61 -6.77
C ALA A 242 -3.37 -11.02 -5.34
N ALA A 243 -4.46 -10.49 -4.80
CA ALA A 243 -4.98 -10.88 -3.49
C ALA A 243 -5.46 -12.35 -3.50
N HIS A 244 -6.24 -12.73 -4.50
CA HIS A 244 -6.75 -14.09 -4.66
C HIS A 244 -5.62 -15.12 -4.80
N ASP A 245 -4.64 -14.86 -5.67
CA ASP A 245 -3.49 -15.74 -5.91
C ASP A 245 -2.62 -15.91 -4.66
N ALA A 246 -2.59 -14.89 -3.81
CA ALA A 246 -1.89 -14.93 -2.52
C ALA A 246 -2.72 -15.58 -1.39
N GLY A 247 -3.96 -16.02 -1.66
CA GLY A 247 -4.87 -16.58 -0.65
C GLY A 247 -5.44 -15.53 0.31
N TRP A 248 -5.48 -14.27 -0.11
CA TRP A 248 -5.99 -13.17 0.69
C TRP A 248 -7.48 -12.94 0.42
N LEU A 249 -8.17 -12.33 1.38
CA LEU A 249 -9.61 -12.07 1.28
C LEU A 249 -9.88 -11.01 0.21
N VAL A 250 -10.68 -11.36 -0.79
CA VAL A 250 -11.18 -10.45 -1.82
C VAL A 250 -12.65 -10.20 -1.60
N LEU A 251 -13.03 -8.93 -1.56
CA LEU A 251 -14.40 -8.46 -1.36
C LEU A 251 -14.77 -7.56 -2.54
N ALA A 252 -16.03 -7.60 -2.97
CA ALA A 252 -16.52 -6.75 -4.04
C ALA A 252 -17.89 -6.19 -3.71
N VAL A 253 -18.07 -4.91 -4.01
CA VAL A 253 -19.36 -4.24 -3.87
C VAL A 253 -20.19 -4.49 -5.13
N PRO A 254 -21.44 -4.96 -5.01
CA PRO A 254 -22.36 -5.04 -6.12
C PRO A 254 -22.83 -3.62 -6.51
N GLY A 255 -23.19 -3.41 -7.76
CA GLY A 255 -23.69 -2.13 -8.22
C GLY A 255 -24.71 -2.30 -9.33
N SER A 256 -24.98 -1.24 -10.08
CA SER A 256 -25.96 -1.26 -11.16
C SER A 256 -25.56 -2.28 -12.23
N VAL A 257 -26.50 -3.13 -12.64
CA VAL A 257 -26.34 -4.06 -13.75
C VAL A 257 -26.54 -3.38 -15.13
N THR A 258 -27.04 -2.16 -15.14
CA THR A 258 -27.30 -1.41 -16.37
C THR A 258 -26.11 -0.58 -16.82
N THR A 259 -25.07 -0.45 -16.01
CA THR A 259 -23.83 0.27 -16.32
C THR A 259 -22.65 -0.68 -16.33
N GLY A 260 -21.80 -0.58 -17.36
CA GLY A 260 -20.60 -1.43 -17.48
C GLY A 260 -19.53 -1.14 -16.43
N THR A 261 -19.67 -0.07 -15.64
CA THR A 261 -18.68 0.34 -14.63
C THR A 261 -18.55 -0.62 -13.45
N TRP A 262 -19.59 -1.42 -13.17
CA TRP A 262 -19.63 -2.43 -12.10
C TRP A 262 -19.40 -3.87 -12.59
N ALA A 263 -19.26 -4.07 -13.91
CA ALA A 263 -19.19 -5.41 -14.51
C ALA A 263 -18.05 -6.27 -13.98
N GLY A 264 -16.90 -5.66 -13.62
CA GLY A 264 -15.78 -6.38 -13.01
C GLY A 264 -16.08 -6.86 -11.60
N CYS A 265 -16.77 -6.05 -10.79
CA CYS A 265 -17.23 -6.48 -9.44
C CYS A 265 -18.20 -7.66 -9.56
N HIS A 266 -19.17 -7.57 -10.50
CA HIS A 266 -20.14 -8.67 -10.74
C HIS A 266 -19.44 -9.96 -11.17
N GLN A 267 -18.46 -9.85 -12.07
CA GLN A 267 -17.68 -11.02 -12.52
C GLN A 267 -16.93 -11.66 -11.35
N LEU A 268 -16.20 -10.88 -10.55
CA LEU A 268 -15.47 -11.39 -9.37
C LEU A 268 -16.40 -12.11 -8.38
N ILE A 269 -17.62 -11.60 -8.19
CA ILE A 269 -18.62 -12.21 -7.33
C ILE A 269 -19.17 -13.50 -7.95
N ALA A 270 -19.53 -13.47 -9.23
CA ALA A 270 -20.09 -14.63 -9.96
C ALA A 270 -19.09 -15.80 -10.02
N ASP A 271 -17.80 -15.50 -10.23
CA ASP A 271 -16.71 -16.49 -10.31
C ASP A 271 -16.24 -16.94 -8.91
N ARG A 272 -16.85 -16.42 -7.83
CA ARG A 272 -16.47 -16.69 -6.44
C ARG A 272 -15.02 -16.29 -6.09
N THR A 273 -14.41 -15.43 -6.88
CA THR A 273 -13.12 -14.83 -6.58
C THR A 273 -13.25 -13.80 -5.46
N ALA A 274 -14.40 -13.09 -5.38
CA ALA A 274 -14.71 -12.15 -4.32
C ALA A 274 -16.01 -12.50 -3.59
N GLN A 275 -16.03 -12.30 -2.28
CA GLN A 275 -17.24 -12.29 -1.49
C GLN A 275 -17.96 -10.94 -1.66
N LEU A 276 -19.28 -10.95 -1.81
CA LEU A 276 -20.12 -9.76 -1.88
C LEU A 276 -20.17 -9.08 -0.52
N VAL A 277 -19.99 -7.75 -0.52
CA VAL A 277 -20.17 -6.87 0.66
C VAL A 277 -20.94 -5.62 0.27
N THR A 278 -21.73 -5.09 1.20
CA THR A 278 -22.60 -3.91 0.94
C THR A 278 -22.41 -2.79 1.96
N SER A 279 -21.61 -3.01 3.01
CA SER A 279 -21.39 -2.04 4.08
C SER A 279 -20.07 -2.28 4.81
N ALA A 280 -19.62 -1.31 5.59
CA ALA A 280 -18.44 -1.48 6.45
C ALA A 280 -18.59 -2.62 7.45
N SER A 281 -19.81 -2.83 8.00
CA SER A 281 -20.07 -3.96 8.91
C SER A 281 -19.87 -5.31 8.23
N THR A 282 -20.35 -5.49 7.00
CA THR A 282 -20.16 -6.75 6.25
C THR A 282 -18.70 -6.98 5.87
N VAL A 283 -17.90 -5.91 5.67
CA VAL A 283 -16.44 -6.01 5.50
C VAL A 283 -15.79 -6.50 6.79
N LEU A 284 -16.14 -5.92 7.95
CA LEU A 284 -15.62 -6.34 9.26
C LEU A 284 -15.97 -7.79 9.58
N GLU A 285 -17.19 -8.21 9.34
CA GLU A 285 -17.66 -9.59 9.51
C GLU A 285 -16.83 -10.54 8.64
N ALA A 286 -16.64 -10.21 7.36
CA ALA A 286 -15.85 -11.03 6.45
C ALA A 286 -14.38 -11.15 6.90
N VAL A 287 -13.77 -10.07 7.42
CA VAL A 287 -12.41 -10.09 7.98
C VAL A 287 -12.34 -10.97 9.22
N ARG A 288 -13.30 -10.85 10.16
CA ARG A 288 -13.38 -11.72 11.35
C ARG A 288 -13.52 -13.19 10.98
N MET A 289 -14.44 -13.52 10.08
CA MET A 289 -14.62 -14.90 9.60
C MET A 289 -13.37 -15.45 8.88
N ALA A 290 -12.62 -14.61 8.19
CA ALA A 290 -11.35 -15.02 7.57
C ALA A 290 -10.28 -15.29 8.64
N ALA A 291 -10.22 -14.48 9.70
CA ALA A 291 -9.34 -14.69 10.85
C ALA A 291 -9.62 -16.04 11.54
N ASP A 292 -10.88 -16.35 11.80
CA ASP A 292 -11.30 -17.60 12.43
C ASP A 292 -10.95 -18.84 11.58
N ARG A 293 -10.84 -18.65 10.25
CA ARG A 293 -10.40 -19.72 9.32
C ARG A 293 -8.88 -19.80 9.17
N GLY A 294 -8.12 -19.06 9.97
CA GLY A 294 -6.65 -19.08 9.98
C GLY A 294 -5.97 -18.14 8.97
N ASN A 295 -6.68 -17.17 8.41
CA ASN A 295 -6.03 -16.13 7.60
C ASN A 295 -5.22 -15.20 8.51
N LEU A 296 -3.88 -15.27 8.39
CA LEU A 296 -2.96 -14.56 9.28
C LEU A 296 -3.08 -13.04 9.21
N SER A 297 -3.33 -12.48 8.02
CA SER A 297 -3.52 -11.03 7.86
C SER A 297 -4.82 -10.57 8.49
N ALA A 298 -5.90 -11.33 8.32
CA ALA A 298 -7.18 -11.04 8.95
C ALA A 298 -7.08 -11.17 10.47
N ALA A 299 -6.39 -12.20 10.98
CA ALA A 299 -6.16 -12.39 12.41
C ALA A 299 -5.37 -11.22 13.02
N ALA A 300 -4.34 -10.72 12.34
CA ALA A 300 -3.58 -9.55 12.79
C ALA A 300 -4.45 -8.29 12.85
N ALA A 301 -5.31 -8.07 11.85
CA ALA A 301 -6.23 -6.94 11.83
C ALA A 301 -7.29 -7.01 12.93
N VAL A 302 -7.85 -8.19 13.19
CA VAL A 302 -8.81 -8.42 14.29
C VAL A 302 -8.13 -8.19 15.65
N ALA A 303 -6.96 -8.75 15.87
CA ALA A 303 -6.21 -8.54 17.12
C ALA A 303 -5.94 -7.05 17.38
N ALA A 304 -5.63 -6.27 16.34
CA ALA A 304 -5.42 -4.83 16.47
C ALA A 304 -6.72 -4.04 16.77
N LEU A 305 -7.89 -4.56 16.40
CA LEU A 305 -9.19 -3.99 16.77
C LEU A 305 -9.53 -4.26 18.24
N ASP A 306 -9.16 -5.44 18.74
CA ASP A 306 -9.46 -5.91 20.10
C ASP A 306 -8.47 -5.36 21.15
N GLU A 307 -7.33 -4.76 20.72
CA GLU A 307 -6.40 -4.11 21.65
C GLU A 307 -7.04 -2.88 22.32
N PRO A 308 -7.02 -2.81 23.69
CA PRO A 308 -7.57 -1.65 24.36
C PRO A 308 -6.82 -0.36 24.03
N ASP A 309 -7.53 0.70 23.97
CA ASP A 309 -7.41 2.09 23.49
C ASP A 309 -6.07 2.87 23.71
N SER A 310 -4.98 2.25 24.17
CA SER A 310 -3.70 2.94 24.41
C SER A 310 -3.08 3.59 23.17
N ARG A 311 -3.38 3.08 21.97
CA ARG A 311 -2.89 3.61 20.69
C ARG A 311 -3.87 4.57 19.99
N ARG A 312 -5.17 4.53 20.31
CA ARG A 312 -6.14 5.56 19.86
C ARG A 312 -5.80 6.93 20.44
N SER A 313 -5.24 6.96 21.67
CA SER A 313 -4.79 8.16 22.35
C SER A 313 -3.57 8.83 21.69
N ILE A 314 -2.62 8.07 21.14
CA ILE A 314 -1.38 8.59 20.55
C ILE A 314 -1.63 9.35 19.24
N VAL A 315 -2.59 8.90 18.43
CA VAL A 315 -2.98 9.60 17.20
C VAL A 315 -3.71 10.91 17.50
N ARG A 316 -4.54 10.94 18.56
CA ARG A 316 -5.21 12.17 19.03
C ARG A 316 -4.23 13.17 19.64
N THR A 317 -3.17 12.73 20.29
CA THR A 317 -2.21 13.61 20.98
C THR A 317 -1.15 14.20 20.03
N ARG A 318 -0.78 13.50 18.96
CA ARG A 318 0.16 14.04 17.95
C ARG A 318 -0.48 15.02 16.97
N TYR A 319 -1.81 14.98 16.81
CA TYR A 319 -2.53 15.88 15.93
C TYR A 319 -3.78 16.40 16.66
N PRO A 320 -3.69 17.51 17.43
CA PRO A 320 -4.87 18.10 18.03
C PRO A 320 -5.84 18.52 16.93
N VAL A 321 -6.93 17.78 16.81
CA VAL A 321 -8.03 18.13 15.92
C VAL A 321 -8.57 19.47 16.38
N ALA A 322 -8.63 20.44 15.48
CA ALA A 322 -9.28 21.73 15.70
C ALA A 322 -10.78 21.55 16.01
N GLN A 323 -11.10 21.22 17.26
CA GLN A 323 -12.46 21.23 17.81
C GLN A 323 -12.91 22.63 18.28
N GLN A 324 -12.04 23.65 18.17
CA GLN A 324 -12.37 25.01 18.63
C GLN A 324 -13.20 25.85 17.66
N ALA A 325 -13.42 25.44 16.42
CA ALA A 325 -14.14 26.26 15.43
C ALA A 325 -15.67 26.13 15.45
N ARG A 326 -16.27 25.36 16.37
CA ARG A 326 -17.73 25.19 16.45
C ARG A 326 -18.39 25.80 17.70
N GLN A 327 -17.68 26.46 18.57
CA GLN A 327 -18.24 27.08 19.77
C GLN A 327 -18.28 28.63 19.76
N GLU A 328 -17.73 29.28 18.75
CA GLU A 328 -17.76 30.76 18.65
C GLU A 328 -18.68 31.29 17.54
N GLY A 329 -19.69 30.53 17.17
CA GLY A 329 -20.72 30.90 16.21
C GLY A 329 -22.12 30.76 16.77
N ARG A 330 -22.39 31.41 17.94
CA ARG A 330 -23.74 31.75 18.39
C ARG A 330 -23.76 33.16 18.92
#